data_4bafbfe9034e94e878a33b19cdf09261
#
_entry.id   4bafbfe9034e94e878a33b19cdf09261
#
_cell.length_a   1.000
_cell.length_b   1.000
_cell.length_c   1.000
_cell.angle_alpha   90.00
_cell.angle_beta   90.00
_cell.angle_gamma   90.00
#
_symmetry.space_group_name_H-M   'P 1'
#
loop_
_entity.id
_entity.type
_entity.pdbx_description
1 polymer ?
#
loop_
_entity_poly.entity_id
_entity_poly.type
_entity_poly.pdbx_seq_one_letter_code
_entity_poly.pdbx_strand_id
1 'polypeptide(L)'
;MNRLLIKKTIHESALLFLACATLLVLFCWARVWIVCQFDLQRFEPLLEQLKPFQKFSPVPLEQLLTYGGSLAMVFHEPLLILAILVWSIARGSDVVSGEINRGTFEMLLAQPIGRLQWMGCHALVCTLGLAGLCTVAWLALAAAIHTNVVRQQVSSTVELSLPGTSWRVPITFGAAQQVETPLASLVDASQFIVPSLNLFGFGFFVLGLSVFCSSCDRYRWRTIGFVMGCYVGQLLLFLLSKASPAWAWLGYLTCLSAYQPDAIVHFSHADPASAWWLVVPPEQRTAVWTGWLGPMGLTCLLLVGGL
;
A
#
# COMPACT_ATOMS: atom_id res chain seq x y z
N MET A 1 30.18 6.21 11.45
CA MET A 1 29.60 5.59 10.28
C MET A 1 30.48 5.87 9.07
N ASN A 2 30.87 4.87 8.30
CA ASN A 2 31.85 5.04 7.22
C ASN A 2 31.17 5.62 5.97
N ARG A 3 31.48 6.87 5.61
CA ARG A 3 30.88 7.59 4.45
C ARG A 3 31.09 6.86 3.12
N LEU A 4 32.19 6.14 2.98
CA LEU A 4 32.48 5.38 1.76
C LEU A 4 31.54 4.19 1.57
N LEU A 5 31.21 3.47 2.67
CA LEU A 5 30.26 2.36 2.62
C LEU A 5 28.86 2.84 2.21
N ILE A 6 28.39 3.92 2.82
CA ILE A 6 27.07 4.50 2.49
C ILE A 6 27.04 4.91 1.01
N LYS A 7 28.07 5.59 0.52
CA LYS A 7 28.16 6.02 -0.88
C LYS A 7 28.14 4.82 -1.84
N LYS A 8 28.88 3.75 -1.52
CA LYS A 8 28.86 2.50 -2.31
C LYS A 8 27.46 1.91 -2.35
N THR A 9 26.81 1.72 -1.19
CA THR A 9 25.47 1.12 -1.09
C THR A 9 24.42 1.96 -1.81
N ILE A 10 24.48 3.29 -1.73
CA ILE A 10 23.58 4.19 -2.47
C ILE A 10 23.79 4.01 -3.97
N HIS A 11 25.02 4.00 -4.45
CA HIS A 11 25.32 3.86 -5.87
C HIS A 11 24.80 2.53 -6.43
N GLU A 12 25.01 1.43 -5.71
CA GLU A 12 24.52 0.10 -6.08
C GLU A 12 23.00 -0.03 -6.06
N SER A 13 22.32 0.79 -5.24
CA SER A 13 20.85 0.78 -5.13
C SER A 13 20.15 1.80 -6.03
N ALA A 14 20.88 2.78 -6.57
CA ALA A 14 20.31 3.92 -7.29
C ALA A 14 19.49 3.52 -8.52
N LEU A 15 20.00 2.58 -9.34
CA LEU A 15 19.30 2.14 -10.55
C LEU A 15 17.96 1.47 -10.19
N LEU A 16 17.96 0.56 -9.20
CA LEU A 16 16.76 -0.12 -8.75
C LEU A 16 15.77 0.87 -8.14
N PHE A 17 16.27 1.84 -7.34
CA PHE A 17 15.44 2.89 -6.76
C PHE A 17 14.74 3.72 -7.85
N LEU A 18 15.50 4.18 -8.85
CA LEU A 18 14.96 4.97 -9.96
C LEU A 18 13.93 4.17 -10.77
N ALA A 19 14.19 2.89 -11.03
CA ALA A 19 13.24 2.03 -11.76
C ALA A 19 11.94 1.86 -10.97
N CYS A 20 12.00 1.53 -9.67
CA CYS A 20 10.82 1.42 -8.83
C CYS A 20 10.09 2.76 -8.67
N ALA A 21 10.82 3.87 -8.48
CA ALA A 21 10.24 5.20 -8.34
C ALA A 21 9.49 5.62 -9.62
N THR A 22 10.11 5.41 -10.79
CA THR A 22 9.48 5.72 -12.09
C THR A 22 8.21 4.89 -12.29
N LEU A 23 8.27 3.58 -11.99
CA LEU A 23 7.11 2.71 -12.06
C LEU A 23 5.97 3.21 -11.15
N LEU A 24 6.29 3.57 -9.90
CA LEU A 24 5.30 4.09 -8.95
C LEU A 24 4.67 5.40 -9.43
N VAL A 25 5.47 6.34 -9.94
CA VAL A 25 4.96 7.63 -10.45
C VAL A 25 4.01 7.40 -11.62
N LEU A 26 4.44 6.62 -12.61
CA LEU A 26 3.62 6.34 -13.80
C LEU A 26 2.33 5.60 -13.42
N PHE A 27 2.43 4.63 -12.52
CA PHE A 27 1.29 3.86 -12.08
C PHE A 27 0.27 4.69 -11.29
N CYS A 28 0.72 5.46 -10.28
CA CYS A 28 -0.17 6.32 -9.49
C CYS A 28 -0.86 7.37 -10.38
N TRP A 29 -0.11 7.99 -11.30
CA TRP A 29 -0.67 8.93 -12.25
C TRP A 29 -1.73 8.31 -13.14
N ALA A 30 -1.40 7.16 -13.79
CA ALA A 30 -2.32 6.45 -14.66
C ALA A 30 -3.59 6.03 -13.93
N ARG A 31 -3.47 5.57 -12.68
CA ARG A 31 -4.59 5.12 -11.85
C ARG A 31 -5.54 6.27 -11.53
N VAL A 32 -5.02 7.43 -11.11
CA VAL A 32 -5.84 8.62 -10.86
C VAL A 32 -6.52 9.08 -12.15
N TRP A 33 -5.78 9.13 -13.25
CA TRP A 33 -6.34 9.49 -14.56
C TRP A 33 -7.49 8.57 -14.96
N ILE A 34 -7.34 7.24 -14.77
CA ILE A 34 -8.41 6.27 -15.05
C ILE A 34 -9.63 6.55 -14.17
N VAL A 35 -9.45 6.75 -12.86
CA VAL A 35 -10.58 7.02 -11.94
C VAL A 35 -11.33 8.30 -12.34
N CYS A 36 -10.63 9.32 -12.84
CA CYS A 36 -11.25 10.57 -13.31
C CYS A 36 -12.08 10.42 -14.60
N GLN A 37 -11.81 9.36 -15.39
CA GLN A 37 -12.59 9.10 -16.63
C GLN A 37 -13.93 8.40 -16.36
N PHE A 38 -14.07 7.77 -15.18
CA PHE A 38 -15.27 7.05 -14.83
C PHE A 38 -16.19 7.91 -13.96
N ASP A 39 -17.46 7.99 -14.36
CA ASP A 39 -18.53 8.53 -13.54
C ASP A 39 -18.98 7.47 -12.53
N LEU A 40 -18.48 7.57 -11.31
CA LEU A 40 -18.72 6.57 -10.25
C LEU A 40 -20.20 6.42 -9.90
N GLN A 41 -21.00 7.48 -10.08
CA GLN A 41 -22.44 7.44 -9.79
C GLN A 41 -23.21 6.49 -10.73
N ARG A 42 -22.72 6.26 -11.95
CA ARG A 42 -23.34 5.33 -12.89
C ARG A 42 -23.17 3.86 -12.51
N PHE A 43 -22.25 3.56 -11.61
CA PHE A 43 -21.99 2.19 -11.16
C PHE A 43 -22.84 1.77 -9.96
N GLU A 44 -23.63 2.68 -9.37
CA GLU A 44 -24.49 2.38 -8.23
C GLU A 44 -25.44 1.18 -8.49
N PRO A 45 -26.19 1.10 -9.62
CA PRO A 45 -27.05 -0.05 -9.87
C PRO A 45 -26.29 -1.35 -10.13
N LEU A 46 -25.05 -1.28 -10.64
CA LEU A 46 -24.20 -2.45 -10.83
C LEU A 46 -23.69 -3.00 -9.49
N LEU A 47 -23.39 -2.12 -8.56
CA LEU A 47 -22.94 -2.50 -7.21
C LEU A 47 -24.04 -3.22 -6.43
N GLU A 48 -25.30 -2.91 -6.63
CA GLU A 48 -26.40 -3.67 -6.03
C GLU A 48 -26.40 -5.15 -6.47
N GLN A 49 -26.05 -5.42 -7.72
CA GLN A 49 -25.90 -6.78 -8.23
C GLN A 49 -24.64 -7.49 -7.69
N LEU A 50 -23.62 -6.73 -7.29
CA LEU A 50 -22.37 -7.24 -6.75
C LEU A 50 -22.38 -7.42 -5.22
N LYS A 51 -23.43 -6.97 -4.51
CA LYS A 51 -23.57 -7.16 -3.05
C LYS A 51 -23.32 -8.60 -2.57
N PRO A 52 -23.75 -9.68 -3.29
CA PRO A 52 -23.45 -11.05 -2.87
C PRO A 52 -21.95 -11.38 -2.82
N PHE A 53 -21.16 -10.69 -3.65
CA PHE A 53 -19.69 -10.87 -3.73
C PHE A 53 -18.90 -9.95 -2.80
N GLN A 54 -19.56 -9.12 -2.00
CA GLN A 54 -18.94 -8.20 -1.04
C GLN A 54 -18.00 -8.89 -0.06
N LYS A 55 -18.23 -10.18 0.24
CA LYS A 55 -17.38 -11.00 1.13
C LYS A 55 -15.95 -11.16 0.61
N PHE A 56 -15.76 -11.08 -0.70
CA PHE A 56 -14.45 -11.21 -1.35
C PHE A 56 -13.76 -9.88 -1.61
N SER A 57 -14.49 -8.76 -1.47
CA SER A 57 -13.92 -7.43 -1.60
C SER A 57 -13.20 -7.03 -0.30
N PRO A 58 -11.97 -6.53 -0.37
CA PRO A 58 -11.28 -5.99 0.80
C PRO A 58 -11.98 -4.74 1.36
N VAL A 59 -12.75 -4.03 0.53
CA VAL A 59 -13.41 -2.75 0.84
C VAL A 59 -14.92 -2.90 0.70
N PRO A 60 -15.74 -2.27 1.57
CA PRO A 60 -17.18 -2.15 1.37
C PRO A 60 -17.48 -1.50 0.01
N LEU A 61 -18.41 -2.11 -0.74
CA LEU A 61 -18.74 -1.65 -2.10
C LEU A 61 -19.21 -0.20 -2.15
N GLU A 62 -19.87 0.27 -1.09
CA GLU A 62 -20.33 1.66 -0.97
C GLU A 62 -19.15 2.67 -0.96
N GLN A 63 -17.99 2.28 -0.44
CA GLN A 63 -16.80 3.12 -0.42
C GLN A 63 -16.17 3.25 -1.81
N LEU A 64 -16.34 2.25 -2.68
CA LEU A 64 -15.84 2.30 -4.05
C LEU A 64 -16.56 3.37 -4.90
N LEU A 65 -17.75 3.80 -4.48
CA LEU A 65 -18.49 4.89 -5.12
C LEU A 65 -17.95 6.27 -4.75
N THR A 66 -17.13 6.37 -3.71
CA THR A 66 -16.46 7.62 -3.37
C THR A 66 -15.11 7.73 -4.09
N TYR A 67 -14.77 8.92 -4.57
CA TYR A 67 -13.45 9.14 -5.21
C TYR A 67 -12.30 8.82 -4.24
N GLY A 68 -12.45 9.17 -2.96
CA GLY A 68 -11.46 8.86 -1.92
C GLY A 68 -11.26 7.35 -1.72
N GLY A 69 -12.34 6.59 -1.60
CA GLY A 69 -12.30 5.13 -1.46
C GLY A 69 -11.76 4.42 -2.71
N SER A 70 -12.17 4.90 -3.91
CA SER A 70 -11.63 4.38 -5.18
C SER A 70 -10.13 4.62 -5.33
N LEU A 71 -9.62 5.76 -4.85
CA LEU A 71 -8.18 6.06 -4.83
C LEU A 71 -7.44 5.29 -3.73
N ALA A 72 -8.08 4.96 -2.60
CA ALA A 72 -7.50 4.11 -1.58
C ALA A 72 -7.14 2.71 -2.10
N MET A 73 -7.88 2.21 -3.09
CA MET A 73 -7.59 0.93 -3.76
C MET A 73 -6.23 0.90 -4.45
N VAL A 74 -5.62 2.06 -4.75
CA VAL A 74 -4.27 2.14 -5.32
C VAL A 74 -3.26 1.36 -4.46
N PHE A 75 -3.43 1.39 -3.13
CA PHE A 75 -2.54 0.70 -2.19
C PHE A 75 -2.69 -0.82 -2.21
N HIS A 76 -3.81 -1.36 -2.70
CA HIS A 76 -4.03 -2.80 -2.88
C HIS A 76 -3.64 -3.30 -4.28
N GLU A 77 -3.30 -2.40 -5.19
CA GLU A 77 -2.95 -2.77 -6.55
C GLU A 77 -1.63 -3.56 -6.60
N PRO A 78 -1.62 -4.67 -7.35
CA PRO A 78 -0.45 -5.56 -7.41
C PRO A 78 0.83 -4.88 -7.84
N LEU A 79 0.76 -3.89 -8.75
CA LEU A 79 1.94 -3.18 -9.27
C LEU A 79 2.62 -2.34 -8.18
N LEU A 80 1.85 -1.66 -7.33
CA LEU A 80 2.39 -0.87 -6.24
C LEU A 80 3.05 -1.77 -5.20
N ILE A 81 2.34 -2.84 -4.78
CA ILE A 81 2.86 -3.83 -3.83
C ILE A 81 4.12 -4.50 -4.40
N LEU A 82 4.11 -4.88 -5.69
CA LEU A 82 5.24 -5.51 -6.35
C LEU A 82 6.49 -4.61 -6.35
N ALA A 83 6.35 -3.31 -6.62
CA ALA A 83 7.47 -2.37 -6.59
C ALA A 83 8.14 -2.33 -5.20
N ILE A 84 7.34 -2.29 -4.13
CA ILE A 84 7.81 -2.32 -2.75
C ILE A 84 8.45 -3.67 -2.40
N LEU A 85 7.85 -4.79 -2.82
CA LEU A 85 8.40 -6.13 -2.63
C LEU A 85 9.75 -6.30 -3.35
N VAL A 86 9.83 -5.86 -4.61
CA VAL A 86 11.07 -5.93 -5.40
C VAL A 86 12.19 -5.16 -4.72
N TRP A 87 11.93 -3.93 -4.26
CA TRP A 87 12.90 -3.16 -3.49
C TRP A 87 13.33 -3.90 -2.22
N SER A 88 12.38 -4.28 -1.38
CA SER A 88 12.63 -4.87 -0.06
C SER A 88 13.36 -6.21 -0.17
N ILE A 89 12.95 -7.08 -1.09
CA ILE A 89 13.56 -8.40 -1.27
C ILE A 89 14.92 -8.29 -1.95
N ALA A 90 15.05 -7.48 -3.01
CA ALA A 90 16.31 -7.34 -3.71
C ALA A 90 17.41 -6.74 -2.81
N ARG A 91 17.06 -5.73 -2.02
CA ARG A 91 18.03 -5.08 -1.13
C ARG A 91 18.26 -5.88 0.14
N GLY A 92 17.22 -6.48 0.72
CA GLY A 92 17.37 -7.34 1.90
C GLY A 92 18.20 -8.60 1.63
N SER A 93 17.97 -9.26 0.49
CA SER A 93 18.74 -10.44 0.09
C SER A 93 20.19 -10.15 -0.29
N ASP A 94 20.51 -8.90 -0.60
CA ASP A 94 21.85 -8.49 -1.02
C ASP A 94 22.82 -8.29 0.15
N VAL A 95 22.29 -8.12 1.38
CA VAL A 95 23.07 -7.76 2.57
C VAL A 95 24.18 -8.77 2.87
N VAL A 96 23.85 -10.04 2.94
CA VAL A 96 24.82 -11.10 3.30
C VAL A 96 24.97 -12.08 2.14
N SER A 97 23.90 -12.75 1.75
CA SER A 97 23.94 -13.79 0.72
C SER A 97 24.38 -13.24 -0.65
N GLY A 98 24.06 -11.97 -0.95
CA GLY A 98 24.53 -11.30 -2.17
C GLY A 98 26.04 -11.09 -2.20
N GLU A 99 26.65 -10.64 -1.10
CA GLU A 99 28.10 -10.44 -0.98
C GLU A 99 28.85 -11.78 -0.99
N ILE A 100 28.31 -12.81 -0.33
CA ILE A 100 28.87 -14.17 -0.36
C ILE A 100 28.84 -14.72 -1.81
N ASN A 101 27.73 -14.54 -2.50
CA ASN A 101 27.57 -15.05 -3.88
C ASN A 101 28.51 -14.34 -4.88
N ARG A 102 28.87 -13.08 -4.64
CA ARG A 102 29.86 -12.33 -5.42
C ARG A 102 31.30 -12.65 -5.05
N GLY A 103 31.54 -13.38 -3.95
CA GLY A 103 32.89 -13.66 -3.45
C GLY A 103 33.57 -12.46 -2.81
N THR A 104 32.87 -11.35 -2.60
CA THR A 104 33.41 -10.11 -2.04
C THR A 104 33.38 -10.09 -0.50
N PHE A 105 32.69 -11.04 0.11
CA PHE A 105 32.48 -11.09 1.55
C PHE A 105 33.80 -11.29 2.32
N GLU A 106 34.76 -12.11 1.82
CA GLU A 106 36.07 -12.30 2.43
C GLU A 106 36.90 -11.02 2.41
N MET A 107 36.81 -10.25 1.32
CA MET A 107 37.51 -8.96 1.20
C MET A 107 36.92 -7.93 2.19
N LEU A 108 35.60 -7.98 2.44
CA LEU A 108 34.95 -7.14 3.44
C LEU A 108 35.37 -7.49 4.87
N LEU A 109 35.49 -8.78 5.17
CA LEU A 109 35.94 -9.26 6.50
C LEU A 109 37.41 -8.97 6.78
N ALA A 110 38.25 -8.83 5.75
CA ALA A 110 39.65 -8.44 5.88
C ALA A 110 39.83 -6.94 6.21
N GLN A 111 38.80 -6.12 6.04
CA GLN A 111 38.85 -4.70 6.38
C GLN A 111 38.59 -4.48 7.88
N PRO A 112 39.21 -3.44 8.50
CA PRO A 112 38.99 -3.11 9.91
C PRO A 112 37.63 -2.46 10.14
N ILE A 113 36.54 -3.11 9.71
CA ILE A 113 35.15 -2.63 9.80
C ILE A 113 34.37 -3.62 10.66
N GLY A 114 33.70 -3.11 11.70
CA GLY A 114 32.81 -3.94 12.52
C GLY A 114 31.63 -4.47 11.73
N ARG A 115 31.25 -5.73 11.91
CA ARG A 115 30.10 -6.37 11.23
C ARG A 115 28.79 -5.58 11.43
N LEU A 116 28.54 -5.13 12.66
CA LEU A 116 27.39 -4.29 13.00
C LEU A 116 27.39 -2.95 12.24
N GLN A 117 28.57 -2.36 12.04
CA GLN A 117 28.67 -1.10 11.32
C GLN A 117 28.35 -1.27 9.82
N TRP A 118 28.79 -2.37 9.24
CA TRP A 118 28.50 -2.68 7.83
C TRP A 118 27.00 -2.95 7.63
N MET A 119 26.41 -3.86 8.44
CA MET A 119 24.99 -4.18 8.38
C MET A 119 24.13 -2.96 8.67
N GLY A 120 24.49 -2.15 9.67
CA GLY A 120 23.76 -0.95 10.03
C GLY A 120 23.74 0.11 8.91
N CYS A 121 24.87 0.30 8.21
CA CYS A 121 24.92 1.19 7.05
C CYS A 121 24.04 0.70 5.91
N HIS A 122 24.05 -0.60 5.63
CA HIS A 122 23.21 -1.19 4.59
C HIS A 122 21.73 -1.11 4.94
N ALA A 123 21.36 -1.53 6.17
CA ALA A 123 19.98 -1.46 6.65
C ALA A 123 19.42 -0.03 6.61
N LEU A 124 20.24 0.96 7.01
CA LEU A 124 19.86 2.37 6.97
C LEU A 124 19.57 2.84 5.54
N VAL A 125 20.45 2.54 4.57
CA VAL A 125 20.25 2.94 3.17
C VAL A 125 19.02 2.25 2.59
N CYS A 126 18.82 0.96 2.86
CA CYS A 126 17.65 0.22 2.37
C CYS A 126 16.34 0.75 2.95
N THR A 127 16.32 1.08 4.24
CA THR A 127 15.15 1.65 4.93
C THR A 127 14.84 3.06 4.43
N LEU A 128 15.86 3.91 4.27
CA LEU A 128 15.69 5.25 3.71
C LEU A 128 15.22 5.19 2.25
N GLY A 129 15.71 4.24 1.47
CA GLY A 129 15.24 4.02 0.11
C GLY A 129 13.78 3.58 0.07
N LEU A 130 13.37 2.68 0.97
CA LEU A 130 11.97 2.28 1.11
C LEU A 130 11.09 3.46 1.52
N ALA A 131 11.50 4.24 2.52
CA ALA A 131 10.79 5.45 2.91
C ALA A 131 10.69 6.45 1.75
N GLY A 132 11.77 6.60 0.97
CA GLY A 132 11.78 7.41 -0.25
C GLY A 132 10.76 6.93 -1.30
N LEU A 133 10.67 5.61 -1.54
CA LEU A 133 9.67 5.05 -2.48
C LEU A 133 8.23 5.29 -2.02
N CYS A 134 7.94 5.10 -0.73
CA CYS A 134 6.60 5.39 -0.18
C CYS A 134 6.26 6.88 -0.28
N THR A 135 7.24 7.76 -0.03
CA THR A 135 7.08 9.21 -0.18
C THR A 135 6.84 9.60 -1.64
N VAL A 136 7.58 8.99 -2.58
CA VAL A 136 7.38 9.19 -4.02
C VAL A 136 5.99 8.73 -4.46
N ALA A 137 5.52 7.58 -3.98
CA ALA A 137 4.17 7.10 -4.27
C ALA A 137 3.09 8.08 -3.78
N TRP A 138 3.23 8.57 -2.54
CA TRP A 138 2.31 9.56 -2.00
C TRP A 138 2.37 10.90 -2.75
N LEU A 139 3.56 11.41 -3.06
CA LEU A 139 3.73 12.65 -3.83
C LEU A 139 3.17 12.52 -5.25
N ALA A 140 3.36 11.38 -5.90
CA ALA A 140 2.81 11.11 -7.22
C ALA A 140 1.27 11.09 -7.19
N LEU A 141 0.69 10.46 -6.17
CA LEU A 141 -0.76 10.46 -5.94
C LEU A 141 -1.28 11.88 -5.68
N ALA A 142 -0.63 12.63 -4.80
CA ALA A 142 -0.99 14.02 -4.49
C ALA A 142 -0.90 14.92 -5.73
N ALA A 143 0.19 14.83 -6.49
CA ALA A 143 0.35 15.57 -7.74
C ALA A 143 -0.74 15.21 -8.76
N ALA A 144 -1.08 13.93 -8.88
CA ALA A 144 -2.13 13.48 -9.76
C ALA A 144 -3.52 13.99 -9.32
N ILE A 145 -3.83 14.03 -8.01
CA ILE A 145 -5.07 14.60 -7.48
C ILE A 145 -5.18 16.09 -7.82
N HIS A 146 -4.10 16.86 -7.69
CA HIS A 146 -4.12 18.31 -7.96
C HIS A 146 -4.16 18.66 -9.44
N THR A 147 -3.75 17.77 -10.33
CA THR A 147 -3.67 18.05 -11.78
C THR A 147 -4.82 17.48 -12.60
N ASN A 148 -5.58 16.54 -12.05
CA ASN A 148 -6.68 15.88 -12.76
C ASN A 148 -8.03 16.51 -12.41
N VAL A 149 -8.94 16.46 -13.39
CA VAL A 149 -10.30 16.99 -13.34
C VAL A 149 -11.28 15.84 -13.57
N VAL A 150 -12.31 15.78 -12.75
CA VAL A 150 -13.37 14.78 -12.88
C VAL A 150 -14.50 15.35 -13.75
N ARG A 151 -14.99 14.57 -14.70
CA ARG A 151 -16.13 14.92 -15.54
C ARG A 151 -17.38 14.28 -14.98
N GLN A 152 -18.17 15.05 -14.28
CA GLN A 152 -19.47 14.63 -13.76
C GLN A 152 -20.58 15.04 -14.73
N GLN A 153 -21.48 14.12 -15.03
CA GLN A 153 -22.71 14.46 -15.76
C GLN A 153 -23.78 14.83 -14.73
N VAL A 154 -23.99 16.11 -14.55
CA VAL A 154 -25.09 16.61 -13.71
C VAL A 154 -26.35 16.67 -14.57
N SER A 155 -27.26 15.72 -14.37
CA SER A 155 -28.61 15.84 -14.88
C SER A 155 -29.42 16.71 -13.92
N SER A 156 -29.96 17.82 -14.40
CA SER A 156 -30.90 18.66 -13.63
C SER A 156 -32.22 17.89 -13.42
N THR A 157 -32.28 17.13 -12.33
CA THR A 157 -33.50 16.45 -11.92
C THR A 157 -34.29 17.42 -11.03
N VAL A 158 -35.37 17.96 -11.54
CA VAL A 158 -36.28 18.76 -10.74
C VAL A 158 -37.39 17.81 -10.23
N GLU A 159 -37.44 17.65 -8.90
CA GLU A 159 -38.57 16.94 -8.28
C GLU A 159 -39.81 17.80 -8.35
N LEU A 160 -40.74 17.47 -9.22
CA LEU A 160 -42.07 18.10 -9.23
C LEU A 160 -42.93 17.42 -8.17
N SER A 161 -43.22 18.15 -7.10
CA SER A 161 -44.21 17.75 -6.11
C SER A 161 -45.62 18.20 -6.63
N LEU A 162 -46.46 17.25 -6.93
CA LEU A 162 -47.85 17.56 -7.28
C LEU A 162 -48.62 18.00 -6.02
N PRO A 163 -49.21 19.20 -6.02
CA PRO A 163 -49.96 19.69 -4.88
C PRO A 163 -51.16 18.78 -4.60
N GLY A 164 -51.21 18.14 -3.44
CA GLY A 164 -52.26 17.25 -2.99
C GLY A 164 -51.96 15.76 -3.02
N THR A 165 -50.77 15.33 -3.47
CA THR A 165 -50.34 13.93 -3.45
C THR A 165 -48.91 13.82 -2.97
N SER A 166 -48.60 12.73 -2.25
CA SER A 166 -47.23 12.41 -1.80
C SER A 166 -46.31 11.87 -2.93
N TRP A 167 -46.75 11.97 -4.17
CA TRP A 167 -45.98 11.48 -5.32
C TRP A 167 -44.99 12.54 -5.78
N ARG A 168 -43.71 12.19 -5.74
CA ARG A 168 -42.61 12.96 -6.31
C ARG A 168 -42.16 12.28 -7.59
N VAL A 169 -42.37 12.93 -8.71
CA VAL A 169 -41.92 12.45 -10.01
C VAL A 169 -40.62 13.15 -10.35
N PRO A 170 -39.50 12.44 -10.44
CA PRO A 170 -38.26 13.03 -10.89
C PRO A 170 -38.35 13.26 -12.41
N ILE A 171 -38.43 14.52 -12.82
CA ILE A 171 -38.40 14.89 -14.24
C ILE A 171 -37.00 15.41 -14.55
N THR A 172 -36.28 14.70 -15.43
CA THR A 172 -34.97 15.11 -15.94
C THR A 172 -35.21 16.13 -17.08
N PHE A 173 -34.85 17.39 -16.82
CA PHE A 173 -34.89 18.45 -17.84
C PHE A 173 -33.48 18.68 -18.41
N GLY A 174 -33.37 18.58 -19.75
CA GLY A 174 -32.21 19.01 -20.50
C GLY A 174 -31.16 17.93 -20.74
N ALA A 175 -30.28 18.21 -21.70
CA ALA A 175 -29.07 17.41 -21.94
C ALA A 175 -28.16 17.47 -20.71
N ALA A 176 -27.68 16.31 -20.27
CA ALA A 176 -26.73 16.23 -19.15
C ALA A 176 -25.55 17.18 -19.40
N GLN A 177 -25.43 18.21 -18.57
CA GLN A 177 -24.29 19.11 -18.62
C GLN A 177 -23.07 18.42 -18.02
N GLN A 178 -21.99 18.36 -18.79
CA GLN A 178 -20.71 17.91 -18.26
C GLN A 178 -20.11 19.06 -17.43
N VAL A 179 -20.04 18.87 -16.13
CA VAL A 179 -19.37 19.79 -15.20
C VAL A 179 -17.99 19.23 -14.90
N GLU A 180 -16.98 20.01 -15.20
CA GLU A 180 -15.58 19.67 -14.86
C GLU A 180 -15.30 20.18 -13.43
N THR A 181 -15.07 19.26 -12.50
CA THR A 181 -14.75 19.56 -11.11
C THR A 181 -13.31 19.15 -10.83
N PRO A 182 -12.44 20.02 -10.26
CA PRO A 182 -11.09 19.62 -9.86
C PRO A 182 -11.16 18.48 -8.84
N LEU A 183 -10.41 17.40 -9.04
CA LEU A 183 -10.39 16.26 -8.12
C LEU A 183 -9.94 16.68 -6.71
N ALA A 184 -9.06 17.67 -6.60
CA ALA A 184 -8.59 18.24 -5.34
C ALA A 184 -9.70 18.89 -4.49
N SER A 185 -10.86 19.25 -5.07
CA SER A 185 -12.02 19.73 -4.30
C SER A 185 -12.86 18.61 -3.70
N LEU A 186 -12.71 17.39 -4.21
CA LEU A 186 -13.46 16.19 -3.80
C LEU A 186 -12.68 15.29 -2.86
N VAL A 187 -11.35 15.30 -2.97
CA VAL A 187 -10.44 14.41 -2.22
C VAL A 187 -9.24 15.18 -1.73
N ASP A 188 -8.97 15.08 -0.43
CA ASP A 188 -7.78 15.67 0.18
C ASP A 188 -6.62 14.67 0.12
N ALA A 189 -5.47 15.09 -0.45
CA ALA A 189 -4.27 14.29 -0.57
C ALA A 189 -3.66 13.90 0.80
N SER A 190 -3.95 14.64 1.87
CA SER A 190 -3.45 14.37 3.23
C SER A 190 -3.97 13.04 3.79
N GLN A 191 -5.16 12.58 3.36
CA GLN A 191 -5.78 11.32 3.78
C GLN A 191 -4.93 10.10 3.42
N PHE A 192 -4.05 10.21 2.42
CA PHE A 192 -3.19 9.12 1.95
C PHE A 192 -1.83 9.05 2.63
N ILE A 193 -1.52 9.96 3.56
CA ILE A 193 -0.25 9.94 4.33
C ILE A 193 -0.19 8.68 5.20
N VAL A 194 -1.23 8.43 5.98
CA VAL A 194 -1.26 7.27 6.90
C VAL A 194 -1.27 5.93 6.16
N PRO A 195 -2.03 5.74 5.06
CA PRO A 195 -1.90 4.57 4.19
C PRO A 195 -0.49 4.37 3.62
N SER A 196 0.20 5.47 3.26
CA SER A 196 1.60 5.39 2.79
C SER A 196 2.56 4.94 3.89
N LEU A 197 2.32 5.34 5.14
CA LEU A 197 3.05 4.83 6.30
C LEU A 197 2.75 3.35 6.58
N ASN A 198 1.51 2.90 6.37
CA ASN A 198 1.14 1.50 6.47
C ASN A 198 1.85 0.66 5.39
N LEU A 199 1.94 1.18 4.15
CA LEU A 199 2.73 0.59 3.07
C LEU A 199 4.21 0.51 3.43
N PHE A 200 4.77 1.56 4.03
CA PHE A 200 6.14 1.55 4.54
C PHE A 200 6.33 0.45 5.60
N GLY A 201 5.42 0.33 6.56
CA GLY A 201 5.45 -0.73 7.59
C GLY A 201 5.45 -2.13 6.98
N PHE A 202 4.60 -2.37 5.98
CA PHE A 202 4.58 -3.62 5.23
C PHE A 202 5.90 -3.89 4.51
N GLY A 203 6.42 -2.92 3.73
CA GLY A 203 7.69 -3.05 3.02
C GLY A 203 8.88 -3.26 3.96
N PHE A 204 8.86 -2.60 5.13
CA PHE A 204 9.88 -2.73 6.16
C PHE A 204 9.86 -4.13 6.81
N PHE A 205 8.68 -4.70 7.04
CA PHE A 205 8.55 -6.10 7.48
C PHE A 205 9.18 -7.06 6.47
N VAL A 206 8.88 -6.91 5.19
CA VAL A 206 9.45 -7.76 4.12
C VAL A 206 10.95 -7.57 4.00
N LEU A 207 11.45 -6.33 4.15
CA LEU A 207 12.88 -6.03 4.18
C LEU A 207 13.57 -6.75 5.35
N GLY A 208 13.01 -6.66 6.57
CA GLY A 208 13.51 -7.34 7.74
C GLY A 208 13.56 -8.86 7.58
N LEU A 209 12.48 -9.44 7.08
CA LEU A 209 12.40 -10.88 6.77
C LEU A 209 13.46 -11.28 5.74
N SER A 210 13.66 -10.46 4.70
CA SER A 210 14.66 -10.73 3.67
C SER A 210 16.09 -10.64 4.19
N VAL A 211 16.40 -9.68 5.07
CA VAL A 211 17.70 -9.55 5.74
C VAL A 211 17.95 -10.77 6.64
N PHE A 212 16.96 -11.16 7.44
CA PHE A 212 17.03 -12.33 8.30
C PHE A 212 17.32 -13.61 7.50
N CYS A 213 16.54 -13.88 6.44
CA CYS A 213 16.76 -15.03 5.60
C CYS A 213 18.10 -14.99 4.87
N SER A 214 18.57 -13.79 4.48
CA SER A 214 19.89 -13.59 3.86
C SER A 214 21.04 -13.92 4.81
N SER A 215 20.87 -13.72 6.11
CA SER A 215 21.89 -14.10 7.12
C SER A 215 21.96 -15.60 7.37
N CYS A 216 20.86 -16.33 7.07
CA CYS A 216 20.77 -17.78 7.27
C CYS A 216 21.17 -18.60 6.03
N ASP A 217 21.17 -18.02 4.84
CA ASP A 217 21.44 -18.74 3.59
C ASP A 217 22.66 -18.17 2.85
N ARG A 218 23.40 -19.07 2.23
CA ARG A 218 24.57 -18.75 1.41
C ARG A 218 24.18 -18.26 0.00
N TYR A 219 23.04 -18.69 -0.52
CA TYR A 219 22.63 -18.45 -1.90
C TYR A 219 21.52 -17.42 -1.98
N ARG A 220 21.80 -16.29 -2.64
CA ARG A 220 20.85 -15.18 -2.80
C ARG A 220 19.51 -15.59 -3.42
N TRP A 221 19.53 -16.45 -4.44
CA TRP A 221 18.31 -16.90 -5.12
C TRP A 221 17.37 -17.67 -4.20
N ARG A 222 17.91 -18.46 -3.26
CA ARG A 222 17.11 -19.18 -2.26
C ARG A 222 16.44 -18.23 -1.29
N THR A 223 17.16 -17.21 -0.82
CA THR A 223 16.60 -16.15 0.02
C THR A 223 15.44 -15.46 -0.68
N ILE A 224 15.62 -15.07 -1.95
CA ILE A 224 14.55 -14.44 -2.75
C ILE A 224 13.35 -15.39 -2.88
N GLY A 225 13.58 -16.63 -3.26
CA GLY A 225 12.53 -17.65 -3.43
C GLY A 225 11.78 -17.93 -2.14
N PHE A 226 12.48 -18.03 -1.01
CA PHE A 226 11.88 -18.27 0.30
C PHE A 226 10.99 -17.10 0.74
N VAL A 227 11.49 -15.85 0.65
CA VAL A 227 10.72 -14.66 1.05
C VAL A 227 9.49 -14.46 0.16
N MET A 228 9.63 -14.68 -1.16
CA MET A 228 8.49 -14.66 -2.07
C MET A 228 7.50 -15.78 -1.77
N GLY A 229 7.97 -16.99 -1.47
CA GLY A 229 7.14 -18.12 -1.05
C GLY A 229 6.37 -17.81 0.25
N CYS A 230 7.04 -17.20 1.24
CA CYS A 230 6.40 -16.73 2.45
C CYS A 230 5.31 -15.70 2.15
N TYR A 231 5.59 -14.73 1.29
CA TYR A 231 4.60 -13.72 0.89
C TYR A 231 3.38 -14.34 0.23
N VAL A 232 3.59 -15.25 -0.75
CA VAL A 232 2.48 -15.95 -1.42
C VAL A 232 1.70 -16.82 -0.44
N GLY A 233 2.38 -17.52 0.47
CA GLY A 233 1.73 -18.29 1.53
C GLY A 233 0.87 -17.41 2.45
N GLN A 234 1.39 -16.24 2.86
CA GLN A 234 0.65 -15.25 3.65
C GLN A 234 -0.59 -14.74 2.90
N LEU A 235 -0.45 -14.48 1.58
CA LEU A 235 -1.56 -14.04 0.74
C LEU A 235 -2.64 -15.12 0.63
N LEU A 236 -2.27 -16.39 0.46
CA LEU A 236 -3.22 -17.50 0.44
C LEU A 236 -3.95 -17.64 1.77
N LEU A 237 -3.24 -17.56 2.91
CA LEU A 237 -3.84 -17.60 4.24
C LEU A 237 -4.83 -16.44 4.43
N PHE A 238 -4.47 -15.26 3.97
CA PHE A 238 -5.34 -14.08 4.03
C PHE A 238 -6.61 -14.28 3.20
N LEU A 239 -6.50 -14.76 1.96
CA LEU A 239 -7.66 -15.02 1.10
C LEU A 239 -8.57 -16.12 1.70
N LEU A 240 -7.98 -17.20 2.22
CA LEU A 240 -8.74 -18.25 2.88
C LEU A 240 -9.48 -17.75 4.13
N SER A 241 -8.87 -16.86 4.91
CA SER A 241 -9.52 -16.26 6.08
C SER A 241 -10.77 -15.44 5.72
N LYS A 242 -10.81 -14.88 4.51
CA LYS A 242 -11.96 -14.12 3.98
C LYS A 242 -13.01 -15.01 3.30
N ALA A 243 -12.63 -16.21 2.83
CA ALA A 243 -13.51 -17.09 2.09
C ALA A 243 -14.63 -17.69 2.94
N SER A 244 -14.37 -18.01 4.24
CA SER A 244 -15.36 -18.62 5.13
C SER A 244 -15.19 -18.16 6.57
N PRO A 245 -16.30 -17.94 7.31
CA PRO A 245 -16.26 -17.62 8.74
C PRO A 245 -15.55 -18.69 9.58
N ALA A 246 -15.62 -19.97 9.14
CA ALA A 246 -14.95 -21.08 9.83
C ALA A 246 -13.42 -20.94 9.81
N TRP A 247 -12.86 -20.25 8.82
CA TRP A 247 -11.41 -20.05 8.64
C TRP A 247 -10.95 -18.64 9.00
N ALA A 248 -11.81 -17.82 9.60
CA ALA A 248 -11.48 -16.44 10.00
C ALA A 248 -10.27 -16.38 10.95
N TRP A 249 -10.01 -17.42 11.73
CA TRP A 249 -8.85 -17.54 12.61
C TRP A 249 -7.51 -17.53 11.86
N LEU A 250 -7.48 -17.95 10.59
CA LEU A 250 -6.26 -17.87 9.75
C LEU A 250 -5.79 -16.42 9.56
N GLY A 251 -6.71 -15.45 9.66
CA GLY A 251 -6.37 -14.03 9.61
C GLY A 251 -5.40 -13.59 10.72
N TYR A 252 -5.39 -14.29 11.86
CA TYR A 252 -4.44 -14.01 12.95
C TYR A 252 -3.01 -14.50 12.66
N LEU A 253 -2.85 -15.45 11.74
CA LEU A 253 -1.56 -16.00 11.35
C LEU A 253 -0.89 -15.20 10.21
N THR A 254 -1.62 -14.32 9.56
CA THR A 254 -1.09 -13.56 8.42
C THR A 254 -0.76 -12.13 8.80
N CYS A 255 0.45 -11.69 8.45
CA CYS A 255 0.89 -10.30 8.61
C CYS A 255 0.12 -9.34 7.68
N LEU A 256 -0.48 -9.84 6.59
CA LEU A 256 -1.26 -9.04 5.66
C LEU A 256 -2.56 -8.51 6.29
N SER A 257 -3.06 -9.12 7.37
CA SER A 257 -4.20 -8.59 8.12
C SER A 257 -3.92 -7.24 8.78
N ALA A 258 -2.65 -6.88 8.96
CA ALA A 258 -2.23 -5.58 9.47
C ALA A 258 -2.06 -4.53 8.35
N TYR A 259 -2.05 -4.96 7.09
CA TYR A 259 -1.99 -4.09 5.93
C TYR A 259 -3.41 -3.79 5.44
N GLN A 260 -4.00 -2.70 5.96
CA GLN A 260 -5.38 -2.29 5.67
C GLN A 260 -5.45 -0.79 5.34
N PRO A 261 -4.86 -0.35 4.22
CA PRO A 261 -4.83 1.06 3.85
C PRO A 261 -6.21 1.65 3.56
N ASP A 262 -7.13 0.83 3.04
CA ASP A 262 -8.53 1.18 2.78
C ASP A 262 -9.30 1.52 4.05
N ALA A 263 -9.19 0.68 5.08
CA ALA A 263 -9.80 0.94 6.37
C ALA A 263 -9.26 2.24 7.00
N ILE A 264 -7.96 2.50 6.85
CA ILE A 264 -7.33 3.72 7.35
C ILE A 264 -7.91 4.97 6.65
N VAL A 265 -8.10 4.94 5.33
CA VAL A 265 -8.73 6.05 4.59
C VAL A 265 -10.17 6.27 5.05
N HIS A 266 -10.91 5.19 5.26
CA HIS A 266 -12.29 5.28 5.76
C HIS A 266 -12.37 5.95 7.13
N PHE A 267 -11.51 5.56 8.07
CA PHE A 267 -11.45 6.20 9.39
C PHE A 267 -10.99 7.66 9.31
N SER A 268 -10.07 7.98 8.41
CA SER A 268 -9.62 9.34 8.17
C SER A 268 -10.75 10.29 7.72
N HIS A 269 -11.77 9.78 7.03
CA HIS A 269 -12.94 10.55 6.67
C HIS A 269 -13.85 10.86 7.86
N ALA A 270 -14.01 9.90 8.79
CA ALA A 270 -14.86 10.07 9.95
C ALA A 270 -14.20 10.95 11.03
N ASP A 271 -12.93 10.71 11.31
CA ASP A 271 -12.11 11.46 12.26
C ASP A 271 -10.63 11.39 11.85
N PRO A 272 -10.03 12.49 11.36
CA PRO A 272 -8.63 12.52 10.94
C PRO A 272 -7.63 12.10 12.03
N ALA A 273 -7.96 12.35 13.31
CA ALA A 273 -7.12 11.94 14.42
C ALA A 273 -7.14 10.42 14.65
N SER A 274 -8.26 9.75 14.41
CA SER A 274 -8.40 8.31 14.61
C SER A 274 -7.51 7.52 13.65
N ALA A 275 -7.28 8.01 12.43
CA ALA A 275 -6.38 7.38 11.47
C ALA A 275 -4.93 7.30 11.98
N TRP A 276 -4.47 8.31 12.71
CA TRP A 276 -3.12 8.34 13.28
C TRP A 276 -2.96 7.41 14.49
N TRP A 277 -3.99 7.30 15.31
CA TRP A 277 -3.98 6.44 16.49
C TRP A 277 -4.25 4.97 16.17
N LEU A 278 -4.74 4.69 14.96
CA LEU A 278 -5.00 3.34 14.45
C LEU A 278 -5.85 2.49 15.39
N VAL A 279 -6.75 3.14 16.08
CA VAL A 279 -7.75 2.48 16.93
C VAL A 279 -8.89 2.04 16.03
N VAL A 280 -8.80 0.84 15.50
CA VAL A 280 -9.94 0.21 14.82
C VAL A 280 -11.02 -0.06 15.86
N PRO A 281 -12.27 0.38 15.67
CA PRO A 281 -13.37 0.05 16.57
C PRO A 281 -13.44 -1.44 16.85
N PRO A 282 -13.79 -1.88 18.08
CA PRO A 282 -13.81 -3.28 18.46
C PRO A 282 -14.61 -4.18 17.52
N GLU A 283 -15.69 -3.63 16.96
CA GLU A 283 -16.60 -4.30 16.02
C GLU A 283 -15.96 -4.63 14.65
N GLN A 284 -14.90 -3.91 14.28
CA GLN A 284 -14.20 -4.08 13.01
C GLN A 284 -12.82 -4.72 13.16
N ARG A 285 -12.43 -5.09 14.39
CA ARG A 285 -11.16 -5.78 14.63
C ARG A 285 -11.24 -7.22 14.14
N THR A 286 -10.72 -7.45 12.94
CA THR A 286 -10.67 -8.79 12.34
C THR A 286 -9.43 -9.59 12.77
N ALA A 287 -8.42 -8.94 13.37
CA ALA A 287 -7.19 -9.59 13.82
C ALA A 287 -6.50 -8.79 14.94
N VAL A 288 -5.73 -9.49 15.79
CA VAL A 288 -4.91 -8.91 16.87
C VAL A 288 -3.87 -7.90 16.34
N TRP A 289 -3.52 -8.00 15.08
CA TRP A 289 -2.49 -7.20 14.39
C TRP A 289 -3.06 -6.03 13.59
N THR A 290 -4.30 -5.62 13.86
CA THR A 290 -4.89 -4.47 13.19
C THR A 290 -4.20 -3.20 13.66
N GLY A 291 -3.58 -2.52 12.71
CA GLY A 291 -2.83 -1.29 12.93
C GLY A 291 -1.36 -1.41 12.52
N TRP A 292 -0.79 -0.29 12.12
CA TRP A 292 0.60 -0.25 11.64
C TRP A 292 1.67 -0.50 12.72
N LEU A 293 1.31 -0.36 14.01
CA LEU A 293 2.20 -0.65 15.13
C LEU A 293 2.56 -2.15 15.24
N GLY A 294 1.62 -3.05 14.90
CA GLY A 294 1.88 -4.49 14.90
C GLY A 294 2.94 -4.89 13.87
N PRO A 295 2.83 -4.53 12.58
CA PRO A 295 3.86 -4.82 11.58
C PRO A 295 5.19 -4.16 11.90
N MET A 296 5.19 -2.90 12.38
CA MET A 296 6.41 -2.21 12.76
C MET A 296 7.13 -2.90 13.93
N GLY A 297 6.40 -3.28 14.96
CA GLY A 297 6.97 -3.99 16.11
C GLY A 297 7.60 -5.31 15.69
N LEU A 298 6.89 -6.12 14.90
CA LEU A 298 7.40 -7.39 14.39
C LEU A 298 8.61 -7.19 13.47
N THR A 299 8.60 -6.14 12.66
CA THR A 299 9.72 -5.80 11.77
C THR A 299 10.97 -5.39 12.54
N CYS A 300 10.81 -4.58 13.59
CA CYS A 300 11.93 -4.23 14.47
C CYS A 300 12.54 -5.48 15.11
N LEU A 301 11.72 -6.41 15.59
CA LEU A 301 12.17 -7.68 16.16
C LEU A 301 12.92 -8.53 15.13
N LEU A 302 12.42 -8.62 13.90
CA LEU A 302 13.08 -9.37 12.83
C LEU A 302 14.38 -8.71 12.35
N LEU A 303 14.46 -7.39 12.33
CA LEU A 303 15.69 -6.67 12.03
C LEU A 303 16.73 -6.87 13.11
N VAL A 304 16.33 -6.75 14.38
CA VAL A 304 17.23 -6.97 15.51
C VAL A 304 17.69 -8.43 15.59
N GLY A 305 16.80 -9.39 15.33
CA GLY A 305 17.14 -10.81 15.26
C GLY A 305 17.98 -11.19 14.05
N GLY A 306 17.96 -10.40 12.98
CA GLY A 306 18.81 -10.59 11.79
C GLY A 306 20.21 -9.94 11.92
N LEU A 307 20.40 -9.05 12.90
CA LEU A 307 21.69 -8.44 13.25
C LEU A 307 22.49 -9.33 14.19
#